data_3beb7fb8389002481e5ce949feb416e8
#
_entry.id   3beb7fb8389002481e5ce949feb416e8
#
_cell.length_a   1.000
_cell.length_b   1.000
_cell.length_c   1.000
_cell.angle_alpha   90.00
_cell.angle_beta   90.00
_cell.angle_gamma   90.00
#
_symmetry.space_group_name_H-M   'P 1'
#
loop_
_entity.id
_entity.type
_entity.pdbx_description
1 polymer ?
#
loop_
_entity_poly.entity_id
_entity_poly.type
_entity_poly.pdbx_seq_one_letter_code
_entity_poly.pdbx_strand_id
1 'polypeptide(L)'
;MAKQTGLTRYSGSMGGVRHFKIKGLAGDFAGMNGGPSGDQIKTAPEFARTRENMNEFGGCATAGKSIRTGLSQVIKQMIDPQMTGRLTGVIKKINLEDQTEARGYRAILITQEKQYLIGFAFDRNVSLEGFFTAPYSYSNTTARDAATFTVPAFNPANLINAPAGASHFRLINALACVSDFAYNEQTGTYEPIDVANNELSDVAYSSYLPLNAAITTATAITATLPGTPTLTADASVLFCIGIEFYQQVGTNYYLFNSGNALKVVDIF
;
A
#
# COMPACT_ATOMS: atom_id res chain seq x y z
N MET A 1 36.09 7.95 12.87
CA MET A 1 34.85 8.70 13.22
C MET A 1 35.23 9.74 14.24
N ALA A 2 34.88 11.00 14.02
CA ALA A 2 35.22 12.11 14.93
C ALA A 2 33.92 12.71 15.51
N LYS A 3 33.97 13.17 16.76
CA LYS A 3 32.90 13.90 17.41
C LYS A 3 33.04 15.39 17.09
N GLN A 4 31.98 16.05 16.66
CA GLN A 4 31.97 17.50 16.43
C GLN A 4 31.86 18.21 17.79
N THR A 5 32.90 18.96 18.15
CA THR A 5 32.96 19.68 19.43
C THR A 5 32.86 21.20 19.28
N GLY A 6 32.82 21.72 18.04
CA GLY A 6 32.73 23.15 17.76
C GLY A 6 31.36 23.75 18.07
N LEU A 7 31.29 25.10 18.05
CA LEU A 7 30.03 25.84 18.18
C LEU A 7 29.09 25.59 17.03
N THR A 8 29.62 25.40 15.80
CA THR A 8 28.85 25.07 14.61
C THR A 8 28.85 23.59 14.41
N ARG A 9 27.65 22.98 14.25
CA ARG A 9 27.48 21.57 14.00
C ARG A 9 26.76 21.40 12.66
N TYR A 10 27.29 20.48 11.86
CA TYR A 10 26.73 20.19 10.51
C TYR A 10 25.95 18.89 10.53
N SER A 11 24.98 18.79 9.62
CA SER A 11 24.24 17.57 9.33
C SER A 11 24.20 17.37 7.83
N GLY A 12 24.39 16.12 7.35
CA GLY A 12 24.47 15.81 5.93
C GLY A 12 25.90 15.51 5.46
N SER A 13 26.14 15.52 4.15
CA SER A 13 27.45 15.26 3.55
C SER A 13 28.02 16.50 2.90
N MET A 14 29.30 16.80 3.16
CA MET A 14 30.03 17.92 2.59
C MET A 14 31.47 17.52 2.35
N GLY A 15 32.01 17.73 1.13
CA GLY A 15 33.41 17.50 0.82
C GLY A 15 33.92 16.07 1.08
N GLY A 16 33.05 15.04 0.87
CA GLY A 16 33.46 13.65 1.17
C GLY A 16 33.34 13.24 2.63
N VAL A 17 32.95 14.16 3.52
CA VAL A 17 32.68 13.91 4.95
C VAL A 17 31.18 13.94 5.20
N ARG A 18 30.69 12.92 5.85
CA ARG A 18 29.28 12.86 6.33
C ARG A 18 29.20 13.27 7.79
N HIS A 19 28.22 14.06 8.13
CA HIS A 19 27.90 14.52 9.47
C HIS A 19 26.56 13.90 9.90
N PHE A 20 26.52 13.21 11.03
CA PHE A 20 25.36 12.41 11.43
C PHE A 20 25.25 12.30 12.96
N LYS A 21 24.06 11.91 13.41
CA LYS A 21 23.79 11.51 14.80
C LYS A 21 23.70 10.00 14.90
N ILE A 22 24.18 9.45 16.00
CA ILE A 22 24.04 8.02 16.29
C ILE A 22 22.98 7.89 17.37
N LYS A 23 21.96 7.05 17.10
CA LYS A 23 20.89 6.79 18.06
C LYS A 23 21.48 6.14 19.32
N GLY A 24 21.21 6.73 20.49
CA GLY A 24 21.74 6.25 21.78
C GLY A 24 23.08 6.85 22.19
N LEU A 25 23.72 7.68 21.34
CA LEU A 25 24.94 8.39 21.72
C LEU A 25 24.71 9.90 21.67
N ALA A 26 25.13 10.60 22.73
CA ALA A 26 25.05 12.05 22.79
C ALA A 26 26.13 12.70 21.91
N GLY A 27 25.73 13.65 21.05
CA GLY A 27 26.60 14.46 20.22
C GLY A 27 26.38 14.24 18.72
N ASP A 28 27.13 15.06 17.95
CA ASP A 28 27.16 15.03 16.50
C ASP A 28 28.50 14.45 16.06
N PHE A 29 28.49 13.62 15.03
CA PHE A 29 29.67 12.88 14.57
C PHE A 29 29.97 13.22 13.11
N ALA A 30 31.25 13.14 12.76
CA ALA A 30 31.76 13.26 11.41
C ALA A 30 32.55 12.01 11.03
N GLY A 31 32.42 11.56 9.80
CA GLY A 31 33.17 10.44 9.26
C GLY A 31 33.38 10.60 7.76
N MET A 32 34.42 10.04 7.23
CA MET A 32 34.60 9.98 5.78
C MET A 32 33.42 9.22 5.14
N ASN A 33 33.01 9.62 3.97
CA ASN A 33 32.15 8.80 3.13
C ASN A 33 32.95 7.54 2.78
N GLY A 34 32.59 6.44 3.43
CA GLY A 34 33.20 5.13 3.18
C GLY A 34 32.26 4.25 2.37
N GLY A 35 32.78 3.15 1.93
CA GLY A 35 32.06 2.16 1.12
C GLY A 35 32.48 2.21 -0.35
N PRO A 36 32.04 1.23 -1.16
CA PRO A 36 32.35 1.15 -2.58
C PRO A 36 31.71 2.32 -3.34
N SER A 37 32.36 2.75 -4.41
CA SER A 37 31.76 3.72 -5.34
C SER A 37 30.57 3.10 -6.09
N GLY A 38 29.67 3.94 -6.62
CA GLY A 38 28.57 3.46 -7.44
C GLY A 38 29.06 2.64 -8.65
N ASP A 39 30.18 3.02 -9.26
CA ASP A 39 30.76 2.29 -10.37
C ASP A 39 31.36 0.94 -9.94
N GLN A 40 32.00 0.86 -8.79
CA GLN A 40 32.43 -0.42 -8.22
C GLN A 40 31.25 -1.36 -7.99
N ILE A 41 30.15 -0.86 -7.43
CA ILE A 41 28.95 -1.69 -7.22
C ILE A 41 28.41 -2.22 -8.57
N LYS A 42 28.43 -1.39 -9.62
CA LYS A 42 27.92 -1.76 -10.94
C LYS A 42 28.80 -2.76 -11.68
N THR A 43 30.11 -2.71 -11.51
CA THR A 43 31.04 -3.44 -12.37
C THR A 43 31.83 -4.55 -11.68
N ALA A 44 32.20 -4.37 -10.41
CA ALA A 44 33.08 -5.30 -9.74
C ALA A 44 32.38 -6.64 -9.40
N PRO A 45 33.04 -7.79 -9.59
CA PRO A 45 32.46 -9.12 -9.42
C PRO A 45 31.96 -9.38 -8.00
N GLU A 46 32.63 -8.88 -6.98
CA GLU A 46 32.26 -9.04 -5.57
C GLU A 46 30.89 -8.44 -5.22
N PHE A 47 30.39 -7.50 -6.02
CA PHE A 47 29.06 -6.89 -5.85
C PHE A 47 27.95 -7.55 -6.68
N ALA A 48 28.20 -8.71 -7.28
CA ALA A 48 27.18 -9.41 -8.07
C ALA A 48 25.89 -9.64 -7.24
N ARG A 49 26.02 -10.14 -6.01
CA ARG A 49 24.88 -10.35 -5.09
C ARG A 49 24.15 -9.06 -4.69
N THR A 50 24.89 -7.97 -4.59
CA THR A 50 24.30 -6.65 -4.32
C THR A 50 23.47 -6.19 -5.50
N ARG A 51 23.95 -6.35 -6.73
CA ARG A 51 23.22 -6.01 -7.95
C ARG A 51 21.95 -6.84 -8.12
N GLU A 52 22.03 -8.16 -7.93
CA GLU A 52 20.87 -9.06 -7.94
C GLU A 52 19.78 -8.58 -6.97
N ASN A 53 20.17 -8.29 -5.74
CA ASN A 53 19.22 -7.82 -4.73
C ASN A 53 18.65 -6.42 -5.05
N MET A 54 19.49 -5.52 -5.59
CA MET A 54 19.03 -4.19 -6.02
C MET A 54 18.02 -4.29 -7.15
N ASN A 55 18.25 -5.19 -8.12
CA ASN A 55 17.35 -5.39 -9.23
C ASN A 55 15.97 -5.89 -8.77
N GLU A 56 15.92 -6.97 -8.01
CA GLU A 56 14.66 -7.50 -7.45
C GLU A 56 13.95 -6.50 -6.54
N PHE A 57 14.70 -5.77 -5.69
CA PHE A 57 14.10 -4.75 -4.82
C PHE A 57 13.51 -3.59 -5.62
N GLY A 58 14.17 -3.19 -6.71
CA GLY A 58 13.66 -2.21 -7.67
C GLY A 58 12.33 -2.67 -8.29
N GLY A 59 12.27 -3.94 -8.74
CA GLY A 59 11.05 -4.54 -9.26
C GLY A 59 9.91 -4.55 -8.24
N CYS A 60 10.21 -4.95 -7.00
CA CYS A 60 9.23 -4.93 -5.91
C CYS A 60 8.71 -3.51 -5.61
N ALA A 61 9.57 -2.51 -5.70
CA ALA A 61 9.18 -1.11 -5.52
C ALA A 61 8.27 -0.63 -6.68
N THR A 62 8.52 -1.09 -7.91
CA THR A 62 7.70 -0.81 -9.10
C THR A 62 6.32 -1.45 -8.96
N ALA A 63 6.21 -2.74 -8.62
CA ALA A 63 4.94 -3.39 -8.38
C ALA A 63 4.16 -2.73 -7.22
N GLY A 64 4.85 -2.34 -6.15
CA GLY A 64 4.24 -1.58 -5.04
C GLY A 64 3.80 -0.18 -5.45
N LYS A 65 4.45 0.44 -6.44
CA LYS A 65 3.99 1.70 -7.02
C LYS A 65 2.68 1.50 -7.77
N SER A 66 2.54 0.44 -8.56
CA SER A 66 1.30 0.15 -9.29
C SER A 66 0.09 -0.03 -8.35
N ILE A 67 0.24 -0.77 -7.25
CA ILE A 67 -0.82 -0.87 -6.22
C ILE A 67 -1.20 0.52 -5.68
N ARG A 68 -0.20 1.36 -5.37
CA ARG A 68 -0.46 2.71 -4.84
C ARG A 68 -1.09 3.64 -5.87
N THR A 69 -0.73 3.49 -7.15
CA THR A 69 -1.32 4.25 -8.25
C THR A 69 -2.80 3.89 -8.41
N GLY A 70 -3.12 2.60 -8.46
CA GLY A 70 -4.51 2.14 -8.54
C GLY A 70 -5.37 2.62 -7.37
N LEU A 71 -4.83 2.64 -6.15
CA LEU A 71 -5.56 3.10 -4.97
C LEU A 71 -5.37 4.59 -4.65
N SER A 72 -4.78 5.38 -5.55
CA SER A 72 -4.38 6.77 -5.28
C SER A 72 -5.51 7.70 -4.85
N GLN A 73 -6.75 7.41 -5.25
CA GLN A 73 -7.93 8.20 -4.88
C GLN A 73 -8.26 8.10 -3.39
N VAL A 74 -7.98 6.95 -2.76
CA VAL A 74 -8.44 6.65 -1.41
C VAL A 74 -7.31 6.62 -0.39
N ILE A 75 -6.09 6.24 -0.77
CA ILE A 75 -5.02 5.98 0.21
C ILE A 75 -4.41 7.22 0.86
N LYS A 76 -4.51 8.42 0.25
CA LYS A 76 -3.78 9.63 0.71
C LYS A 76 -3.99 9.98 2.18
N GLN A 77 -5.16 9.69 2.72
CA GLN A 77 -5.54 10.00 4.10
C GLN A 77 -5.55 8.76 5.02
N MET A 78 -5.11 7.61 4.50
CA MET A 78 -5.20 6.32 5.17
C MET A 78 -3.87 5.58 5.19
N ILE A 79 -2.74 6.32 5.08
CA ILE A 79 -1.39 5.73 5.06
C ILE A 79 -0.52 6.25 6.20
N ASP A 80 0.28 5.34 6.75
CA ASP A 80 1.39 5.72 7.61
C ASP A 80 2.65 6.09 6.79
N PRO A 81 3.59 6.87 7.36
CA PRO A 81 4.82 7.28 6.66
C PRO A 81 5.71 6.13 6.18
N GLN A 82 5.55 4.93 6.73
CA GLN A 82 6.33 3.75 6.39
C GLN A 82 5.58 2.77 5.47
N MET A 83 4.35 3.08 5.06
CA MET A 83 3.49 2.21 4.25
C MET A 83 4.20 1.73 2.98
N THR A 84 4.87 2.61 2.25
CA THR A 84 5.61 2.26 1.03
C THR A 84 6.67 1.20 1.29
N GLY A 85 7.46 1.35 2.36
CA GLY A 85 8.49 0.37 2.74
C GLY A 85 7.87 -0.97 3.18
N ARG A 86 6.76 -0.93 3.94
CA ARG A 86 6.04 -2.15 4.35
C ARG A 86 5.48 -2.90 3.15
N LEU A 87 4.84 -2.19 2.22
CA LEU A 87 4.28 -2.78 0.99
C LEU A 87 5.39 -3.41 0.13
N THR A 88 6.49 -2.68 -0.12
CA THR A 88 7.64 -3.22 -0.84
C THR A 88 8.22 -4.46 -0.16
N GLY A 89 8.25 -4.47 1.18
CA GLY A 89 8.69 -5.63 1.96
C GLY A 89 7.78 -6.85 1.81
N VAL A 90 6.46 -6.65 1.71
CA VAL A 90 5.49 -7.72 1.43
C VAL A 90 5.69 -8.25 0.01
N ILE A 91 5.79 -7.37 -0.98
CA ILE A 91 6.02 -7.76 -2.37
C ILE A 91 7.37 -8.48 -2.53
N LYS A 92 8.40 -8.10 -1.75
CA LYS A 92 9.68 -8.82 -1.75
C LYS A 92 9.52 -10.25 -1.25
N LYS A 93 8.61 -10.55 -0.33
CA LYS A 93 8.31 -11.94 0.06
C LYS A 93 7.71 -12.71 -1.11
N ILE A 94 6.75 -12.14 -1.82
CA ILE A 94 6.17 -12.73 -3.05
C ILE A 94 7.27 -13.01 -4.08
N ASN A 95 8.15 -12.05 -4.35
CA ASN A 95 9.28 -12.23 -5.26
C ASN A 95 10.22 -13.38 -4.86
N LEU A 96 10.37 -13.67 -3.56
CA LEU A 96 11.24 -14.73 -3.07
C LEU A 96 10.62 -16.14 -3.26
N GLU A 97 9.32 -16.24 -3.46
CA GLU A 97 8.63 -17.52 -3.70
C GLU A 97 8.89 -18.06 -5.11
N ASP A 98 9.24 -17.20 -6.06
CA ASP A 98 9.59 -17.67 -7.41
C ASP A 98 10.87 -18.52 -7.39
N GLN A 99 10.71 -19.78 -7.78
CA GLN A 99 11.76 -20.79 -7.88
C GLN A 99 12.16 -21.07 -9.34
N THR A 100 11.51 -20.43 -10.30
CA THR A 100 11.71 -20.70 -11.73
C THR A 100 12.81 -19.84 -12.31
N GLU A 101 12.86 -18.56 -11.92
CA GLU A 101 13.84 -17.63 -12.42
C GLU A 101 15.09 -17.53 -11.54
N ALA A 102 16.20 -17.18 -12.16
CA ALA A 102 17.46 -17.01 -11.46
C ALA A 102 17.38 -15.83 -10.47
N ARG A 103 18.11 -15.94 -9.37
CA ARG A 103 18.24 -14.85 -8.41
C ARG A 103 18.72 -13.58 -9.10
N GLY A 104 18.05 -12.48 -8.79
CA GLY A 104 18.24 -11.18 -9.43
C GLY A 104 17.18 -10.89 -10.50
N TYR A 105 16.47 -11.93 -10.97
CA TYR A 105 15.49 -11.85 -12.05
C TYR A 105 14.15 -12.50 -11.70
N ARG A 106 13.97 -12.95 -10.46
CA ARG A 106 12.75 -13.60 -9.98
C ARG A 106 11.53 -12.77 -10.26
N ALA A 107 10.50 -13.40 -10.80
CA ALA A 107 9.22 -12.77 -11.06
C ALA A 107 8.51 -12.38 -9.74
N ILE A 108 7.53 -11.52 -9.85
CA ILE A 108 6.66 -11.10 -8.75
C ILE A 108 5.26 -11.59 -9.12
N LEU A 109 4.92 -12.79 -8.67
CA LEU A 109 3.69 -13.50 -9.04
C LEU A 109 2.60 -13.26 -7.98
N ILE A 110 1.98 -12.10 -8.03
CA ILE A 110 0.91 -11.70 -7.08
C ILE A 110 -0.28 -12.66 -7.21
N THR A 111 -0.57 -13.12 -8.43
CA THR A 111 -1.68 -14.04 -8.72
C THR A 111 -1.52 -15.38 -8.00
N GLN A 112 -0.30 -15.83 -7.78
CA GLN A 112 0.00 -17.09 -7.10
C GLN A 112 0.13 -16.91 -5.58
N GLU A 113 0.62 -15.77 -5.13
CA GLU A 113 1.02 -15.52 -3.75
C GLU A 113 0.16 -14.44 -3.06
N LYS A 114 -1.16 -14.46 -3.36
CA LYS A 114 -2.16 -13.49 -2.86
C LYS A 114 -2.16 -13.35 -1.33
N GLN A 115 -1.91 -14.45 -0.60
CA GLN A 115 -1.97 -14.52 0.86
C GLN A 115 -1.05 -13.52 1.55
N TYR A 116 0.05 -13.11 0.92
CA TYR A 116 0.96 -12.14 1.51
C TYR A 116 0.38 -10.71 1.57
N LEU A 117 -0.51 -10.36 0.63
CA LEU A 117 -1.14 -9.06 0.56
C LEU A 117 -2.50 -9.02 1.27
N ILE A 118 -3.21 -10.15 1.37
CA ILE A 118 -4.48 -10.24 2.10
C ILE A 118 -4.23 -9.86 3.57
N GLY A 119 -5.05 -8.93 4.07
CA GLY A 119 -4.90 -8.39 5.41
C GLY A 119 -3.97 -7.18 5.51
N PHE A 120 -3.36 -6.72 4.41
CA PHE A 120 -2.50 -5.54 4.44
C PHE A 120 -3.30 -4.29 4.79
N ALA A 121 -2.97 -3.67 5.93
CA ALA A 121 -3.50 -2.38 6.36
C ALA A 121 -2.58 -1.26 5.87
N PHE A 122 -3.16 -0.24 5.21
CA PHE A 122 -2.39 0.87 4.67
C PHE A 122 -1.83 1.79 5.77
N ASP A 123 -2.54 1.94 6.88
CA ASP A 123 -1.98 2.50 8.12
C ASP A 123 -1.87 1.39 9.19
N ARG A 124 -0.65 1.13 9.66
CA ARG A 124 -0.42 0.10 10.70
C ARG A 124 -0.92 0.50 12.08
N ASN A 125 -1.17 1.80 12.32
CA ASN A 125 -1.62 2.32 13.59
C ASN A 125 -3.16 2.35 13.67
N VAL A 126 -3.84 2.14 12.53
CA VAL A 126 -5.29 2.27 12.38
C VAL A 126 -5.82 0.99 11.73
N SER A 127 -6.34 0.06 12.52
CA SER A 127 -6.94 -1.16 11.97
C SER A 127 -8.41 -0.93 11.63
N LEU A 128 -8.86 -1.48 10.51
CA LEU A 128 -10.28 -1.45 10.11
C LEU A 128 -11.16 -2.07 11.21
N GLU A 129 -10.76 -3.21 11.75
CA GLU A 129 -11.49 -3.95 12.78
C GLU A 129 -11.59 -3.19 14.11
N GLY A 130 -10.68 -2.26 14.36
CA GLY A 130 -10.73 -1.39 15.54
C GLY A 130 -11.84 -0.34 15.46
N PHE A 131 -12.29 0.01 14.26
CA PHE A 131 -13.33 1.01 14.01
C PHE A 131 -14.64 0.41 13.50
N PHE A 132 -14.58 -0.67 12.74
CA PHE A 132 -15.70 -1.30 12.08
C PHE A 132 -15.77 -2.79 12.42
N THR A 133 -16.74 -3.16 13.26
CA THR A 133 -16.96 -4.54 13.73
C THR A 133 -18.27 -5.13 13.24
N ALA A 134 -19.04 -4.41 12.40
CA ALA A 134 -20.27 -4.92 11.84
C ALA A 134 -19.98 -6.11 10.90
N PRO A 135 -20.83 -7.15 10.92
CA PRO A 135 -20.70 -8.25 9.98
C PRO A 135 -20.91 -7.75 8.55
N TYR A 136 -20.17 -8.31 7.63
CA TYR A 136 -20.30 -7.99 6.21
C TYR A 136 -20.09 -9.22 5.33
N SER A 137 -20.53 -9.12 4.11
CA SER A 137 -20.25 -10.07 3.04
C SER A 137 -19.76 -9.33 1.81
N TYR A 138 -19.09 -10.05 0.93
CA TYR A 138 -18.68 -9.52 -0.36
C TYR A 138 -18.78 -10.61 -1.43
N SER A 139 -18.90 -10.18 -2.67
CA SER A 139 -18.89 -11.05 -3.85
C SER A 139 -18.26 -10.31 -5.01
N ASN A 140 -17.64 -11.04 -5.92
CA ASN A 140 -17.11 -10.53 -7.17
C ASN A 140 -17.83 -11.17 -8.37
N THR A 141 -17.73 -10.52 -9.52
CA THR A 141 -18.17 -11.08 -10.80
C THR A 141 -17.23 -12.20 -11.26
N THR A 142 -17.71 -13.09 -12.11
CA THR A 142 -16.87 -14.11 -12.74
C THR A 142 -15.75 -13.50 -13.57
N ALA A 143 -16.00 -12.33 -14.18
CA ALA A 143 -15.00 -11.58 -14.93
C ALA A 143 -13.96 -10.86 -14.04
N ARG A 144 -14.16 -10.83 -12.71
CA ARG A 144 -13.33 -10.14 -11.73
C ARG A 144 -13.27 -8.61 -11.91
N ASP A 145 -14.13 -8.05 -12.75
CA ASP A 145 -14.18 -6.63 -13.09
C ASP A 145 -15.00 -5.79 -12.10
N ALA A 146 -15.81 -6.42 -11.27
CA ALA A 146 -16.60 -5.74 -10.25
C ALA A 146 -16.68 -6.57 -8.96
N ALA A 147 -16.80 -5.87 -7.83
CA ALA A 147 -17.09 -6.50 -6.54
C ALA A 147 -18.08 -5.66 -5.73
N THR A 148 -18.94 -6.35 -5.01
CA THR A 148 -19.95 -5.77 -4.14
C THR A 148 -19.62 -6.08 -2.68
N PHE A 149 -19.57 -5.04 -1.85
CA PHE A 149 -19.43 -5.10 -0.41
C PHE A 149 -20.78 -4.79 0.22
N THR A 150 -21.31 -5.68 1.05
CA THR A 150 -22.65 -5.56 1.65
C THR A 150 -22.58 -5.68 3.17
N VAL A 151 -23.13 -4.70 3.87
CA VAL A 151 -23.33 -4.68 5.32
C VAL A 151 -24.80 -4.77 5.60
N PRO A 152 -25.30 -5.76 6.38
CA PRO A 152 -26.69 -5.84 6.80
C PRO A 152 -27.14 -4.61 7.59
N ALA A 153 -28.42 -4.49 7.88
CA ALA A 153 -28.95 -3.51 8.83
C ALA A 153 -28.27 -3.66 10.19
N PHE A 154 -27.81 -2.57 10.79
CA PHE A 154 -27.11 -2.57 12.07
C PHE A 154 -27.24 -1.25 12.81
N ASN A 155 -26.90 -1.27 14.12
CA ASN A 155 -26.81 -0.05 14.92
C ASN A 155 -25.35 0.39 15.05
N PRO A 156 -24.96 1.54 14.45
CA PRO A 156 -23.58 2.03 14.52
C PRO A 156 -23.05 2.23 15.93
N ALA A 157 -23.91 2.62 16.88
CA ALA A 157 -23.50 2.82 18.29
C ALA A 157 -22.89 1.57 18.93
N ASN A 158 -23.22 0.37 18.43
CA ASN A 158 -22.72 -0.90 18.96
C ASN A 158 -21.53 -1.47 18.18
N LEU A 159 -21.38 -1.08 16.91
CA LEU A 159 -20.48 -1.78 15.97
C LEU A 159 -19.49 -0.84 15.26
N ILE A 160 -19.59 0.47 15.52
CA ILE A 160 -18.64 1.48 15.01
C ILE A 160 -17.99 2.19 16.20
N ASN A 161 -16.68 2.10 16.29
CA ASN A 161 -15.89 2.86 17.26
C ASN A 161 -15.39 4.16 16.61
N ALA A 162 -16.23 5.18 16.63
CA ALA A 162 -15.95 6.43 15.94
C ALA A 162 -15.03 7.37 16.74
N PRO A 163 -14.18 8.18 16.08
CA PRO A 163 -13.45 9.25 16.74
C PRO A 163 -14.40 10.25 17.43
N ALA A 164 -13.95 10.82 18.55
CA ALA A 164 -14.73 11.84 19.26
C ALA A 164 -15.08 13.04 18.37
N GLY A 165 -16.34 13.42 18.32
CA GLY A 165 -16.85 14.52 17.49
C GLY A 165 -17.31 14.10 16.09
N ALA A 166 -17.07 12.87 15.65
CA ALA A 166 -17.64 12.36 14.41
C ALA A 166 -19.16 12.21 14.55
N SER A 167 -19.90 12.60 13.52
CA SER A 167 -21.36 12.49 13.45
C SER A 167 -21.81 11.47 12.40
N HIS A 168 -20.99 11.27 11.37
CA HIS A 168 -21.27 10.40 10.23
C HIS A 168 -20.03 9.61 9.84
N PHE A 169 -20.25 8.54 9.08
CA PHE A 169 -19.20 7.76 8.44
C PHE A 169 -19.60 7.37 7.02
N ARG A 170 -18.63 6.98 6.23
CA ARG A 170 -18.84 6.34 4.93
C ARG A 170 -18.04 5.05 4.88
N LEU A 171 -18.61 4.06 4.25
CA LEU A 171 -17.91 2.82 3.91
C LEU A 171 -17.35 2.94 2.50
N ILE A 172 -16.22 2.31 2.28
CA ILE A 172 -15.48 2.34 1.02
C ILE A 172 -15.35 0.92 0.49
N ASN A 173 -15.59 0.78 -0.81
CA ASN A 173 -15.23 -0.37 -1.61
C ASN A 173 -14.26 0.11 -2.69
N ALA A 174 -13.01 -0.34 -2.64
CA ALA A 174 -11.99 0.04 -3.61
C ALA A 174 -11.42 -1.20 -4.30
N LEU A 175 -11.36 -1.14 -5.62
CA LEU A 175 -10.73 -2.13 -6.48
C LEU A 175 -9.49 -1.55 -7.13
N ALA A 176 -8.42 -2.33 -7.19
CA ALA A 176 -7.23 -2.00 -7.96
C ALA A 176 -6.70 -3.25 -8.65
N CYS A 177 -6.63 -3.20 -9.97
CA CYS A 177 -6.00 -4.25 -10.76
C CYS A 177 -4.49 -4.08 -10.72
N VAL A 178 -3.78 -5.14 -10.44
CA VAL A 178 -2.33 -5.20 -10.46
C VAL A 178 -1.88 -6.46 -11.20
N SER A 179 -0.96 -6.28 -12.12
CA SER A 179 -0.36 -7.38 -12.87
C SER A 179 0.71 -8.10 -12.04
N ASP A 180 1.03 -9.31 -12.43
CA ASP A 180 2.31 -9.93 -12.12
C ASP A 180 3.42 -9.18 -12.85
N PHE A 181 4.65 -9.20 -12.31
CA PHE A 181 5.80 -8.51 -12.87
C PHE A 181 6.93 -9.49 -13.19
N ALA A 182 7.51 -9.32 -14.35
CA ALA A 182 8.70 -10.05 -14.78
C ALA A 182 9.83 -9.07 -15.15
N TYR A 183 11.07 -9.57 -15.07
CA TYR A 183 12.23 -8.82 -15.54
C TYR A 183 12.28 -8.87 -17.06
N ASN A 184 12.38 -7.69 -17.69
CA ASN A 184 12.55 -7.56 -19.12
C ASN A 184 14.03 -7.28 -19.44
N GLU A 185 14.70 -8.24 -20.07
CA GLU A 185 16.13 -8.13 -20.42
C GLU A 185 16.42 -7.00 -21.42
N GLN A 186 15.46 -6.65 -22.27
CA GLN A 186 15.64 -5.61 -23.29
C GLN A 186 15.67 -4.20 -22.67
N THR A 187 14.83 -3.96 -21.69
CA THR A 187 14.74 -2.67 -20.97
C THR A 187 15.61 -2.64 -19.72
N GLY A 188 16.02 -3.81 -19.21
CA GLY A 188 16.80 -3.94 -17.99
C GLY A 188 15.98 -3.62 -16.73
N THR A 189 14.64 -3.70 -16.80
CA THR A 189 13.73 -3.34 -15.71
C THR A 189 12.62 -4.37 -15.51
N TYR A 190 11.97 -4.33 -14.35
CA TYR A 190 10.75 -5.10 -14.12
C TYR A 190 9.55 -4.38 -14.72
N GLU A 191 8.75 -5.13 -15.46
CA GLU A 191 7.56 -4.63 -16.15
C GLU A 191 6.34 -5.49 -15.82
N PRO A 192 5.12 -4.91 -15.84
CA PRO A 192 3.91 -5.68 -15.68
C PRO A 192 3.71 -6.61 -16.87
N ILE A 193 3.29 -7.85 -16.64
CA ILE A 193 2.99 -8.83 -17.70
C ILE A 193 1.72 -8.41 -18.44
N ASP A 194 0.66 -8.05 -17.70
CA ASP A 194 -0.57 -7.50 -18.24
C ASP A 194 -0.55 -5.97 -18.17
N VAL A 195 0.14 -5.34 -19.11
CA VAL A 195 0.28 -3.87 -19.18
C VAL A 195 -1.06 -3.17 -19.33
N ALA A 196 -1.98 -3.77 -20.08
CA ALA A 196 -3.25 -3.12 -20.44
C ALA A 196 -4.19 -2.95 -19.23
N ASN A 197 -4.18 -3.90 -18.33
CA ASN A 197 -5.07 -3.90 -17.16
C ASN A 197 -4.39 -3.43 -15.87
N ASN A 198 -3.05 -3.30 -15.87
CA ASN A 198 -2.31 -2.85 -14.70
C ASN A 198 -2.70 -1.42 -14.30
N GLU A 199 -2.96 -1.20 -13.00
CA GLU A 199 -3.37 0.09 -12.40
C GLU A 199 -4.83 0.50 -12.68
N LEU A 200 -5.64 -0.28 -13.42
CA LEU A 200 -7.08 -0.03 -13.50
C LEU A 200 -7.69 -0.07 -12.09
N SER A 201 -8.57 0.86 -11.80
CA SER A 201 -9.15 0.96 -10.46
C SER A 201 -10.49 1.66 -10.46
N ASP A 202 -11.27 1.38 -9.41
CA ASP A 202 -12.50 2.11 -9.10
C ASP A 202 -12.67 2.18 -7.57
N VAL A 203 -13.30 3.26 -7.12
CA VAL A 203 -13.61 3.48 -5.70
C VAL A 203 -15.06 3.93 -5.57
N ALA A 204 -15.83 3.10 -4.91
CA ALA A 204 -17.23 3.37 -4.60
C ALA A 204 -17.41 3.64 -3.09
N TYR A 205 -18.32 4.53 -2.79
CA TYR A 205 -18.61 4.95 -1.42
C TYR A 205 -20.09 4.72 -1.09
N SER A 206 -20.40 4.42 0.18
CA SER A 206 -21.75 4.54 0.68
C SER A 206 -22.22 6.01 0.68
N SER A 207 -23.49 6.25 0.92
CA SER A 207 -23.96 7.55 1.42
C SER A 207 -23.29 7.89 2.77
N TYR A 208 -23.46 9.13 3.23
CA TYR A 208 -23.09 9.50 4.59
C TYR A 208 -24.06 8.84 5.57
N LEU A 209 -23.57 7.91 6.36
CA LEU A 209 -24.35 7.14 7.32
C LEU A 209 -24.23 7.77 8.72
N PRO A 210 -25.33 7.99 9.43
CA PRO A 210 -25.31 8.62 10.74
C PRO A 210 -24.77 7.65 11.80
N LEU A 211 -24.00 8.17 12.77
CA LEU A 211 -23.51 7.39 13.93
C LEU A 211 -24.54 7.29 15.06
N ASN A 212 -25.50 8.21 15.11
CA ASN A 212 -26.47 8.33 16.20
C ASN A 212 -27.86 7.70 15.89
N ALA A 213 -27.98 7.03 14.75
CA ALA A 213 -29.23 6.37 14.36
C ALA A 213 -28.95 4.99 13.77
N ALA A 214 -29.87 4.06 13.97
CA ALA A 214 -29.80 2.72 13.39
C ALA A 214 -29.92 2.78 11.88
N ILE A 215 -29.10 1.99 11.18
CA ILE A 215 -29.20 1.76 9.73
C ILE A 215 -30.14 0.59 9.54
N THR A 216 -31.33 0.88 9.05
CA THR A 216 -32.44 -0.08 8.99
C THR A 216 -32.43 -0.93 7.72
N THR A 217 -31.66 -0.56 6.72
CA THR A 217 -31.54 -1.28 5.44
C THR A 217 -30.10 -1.71 5.22
N ALA A 218 -29.90 -2.81 4.51
CA ALA A 218 -28.57 -3.23 4.12
C ALA A 218 -27.91 -2.17 3.21
N THR A 219 -26.62 -1.93 3.45
CA THR A 219 -25.80 -1.03 2.63
C THR A 219 -24.96 -1.88 1.69
N ALA A 220 -25.26 -1.83 0.39
CA ALA A 220 -24.47 -2.49 -0.65
C ALA A 220 -23.71 -1.44 -1.47
N ILE A 221 -22.43 -1.66 -1.68
CA ILE A 221 -21.53 -0.76 -2.40
C ILE A 221 -20.81 -1.58 -3.46
N THR A 222 -21.03 -1.25 -4.72
CA THR A 222 -20.37 -1.93 -5.85
C THR A 222 -19.35 -1.01 -6.48
N ALA A 223 -18.12 -1.48 -6.59
CA ALA A 223 -17.06 -0.87 -7.39
C ALA A 223 -16.88 -1.70 -8.67
N THR A 224 -16.62 -1.02 -9.80
CA THR A 224 -16.52 -1.65 -11.12
C THR A 224 -15.35 -1.06 -11.89
N LEU A 225 -14.41 -1.90 -12.32
CA LEU A 225 -13.25 -1.45 -13.10
C LEU A 225 -13.73 -0.80 -14.42
N PRO A 226 -13.12 0.32 -14.82
CA PRO A 226 -13.55 1.05 -16.02
C PRO A 226 -13.27 0.26 -17.30
N GLY A 227 -14.13 0.41 -18.30
CA GLY A 227 -13.92 -0.12 -19.64
C GLY A 227 -14.22 -1.60 -19.82
N THR A 228 -14.87 -2.27 -18.87
CA THR A 228 -15.16 -3.73 -18.94
C THR A 228 -13.94 -4.54 -19.37
N PRO A 229 -12.85 -4.53 -18.58
CA PRO A 229 -11.60 -5.13 -18.99
C PRO A 229 -11.70 -6.65 -19.07
N THR A 230 -11.01 -7.25 -20.04
CA THR A 230 -10.73 -8.68 -20.06
C THR A 230 -9.45 -8.93 -19.31
N LEU A 231 -9.56 -9.35 -18.05
CA LEU A 231 -8.40 -9.60 -17.19
C LEU A 231 -7.74 -10.92 -17.56
N THR A 232 -6.42 -10.89 -17.76
CA THR A 232 -5.61 -12.10 -18.02
C THR A 232 -5.42 -12.93 -16.75
N ALA A 233 -4.81 -14.11 -16.88
CA ALA A 233 -4.43 -14.94 -15.74
C ALA A 233 -3.33 -14.27 -14.88
N ASP A 234 -2.56 -13.35 -15.47
CA ASP A 234 -1.45 -12.63 -14.82
C ASP A 234 -1.90 -11.32 -14.14
N ALA A 235 -3.21 -11.07 -14.07
CA ALA A 235 -3.78 -9.90 -13.41
C ALA A 235 -4.57 -10.31 -12.17
N SER A 236 -4.31 -9.63 -11.06
CA SER A 236 -5.04 -9.74 -9.81
C SER A 236 -5.84 -8.48 -9.54
N VAL A 237 -7.02 -8.61 -8.95
CA VAL A 237 -7.81 -7.46 -8.48
C VAL A 237 -7.79 -7.43 -6.96
N LEU A 238 -7.11 -6.44 -6.40
CA LEU A 238 -7.13 -6.17 -4.96
C LEU A 238 -8.51 -5.62 -4.60
N PHE A 239 -9.17 -6.29 -3.67
CA PHE A 239 -10.42 -5.85 -3.07
C PHE A 239 -10.14 -5.26 -1.70
N CYS A 240 -10.37 -3.96 -1.57
CA CYS A 240 -10.11 -3.21 -0.36
C CYS A 240 -11.41 -2.67 0.23
N ILE A 241 -11.55 -2.81 1.55
CA ILE A 241 -12.64 -2.19 2.31
C ILE A 241 -12.05 -1.13 3.22
N GLY A 242 -12.76 -0.01 3.34
CA GLY A 242 -12.38 1.09 4.21
C GLY A 242 -13.55 1.76 4.88
N ILE A 243 -13.22 2.64 5.84
CA ILE A 243 -14.14 3.51 6.54
C ILE A 243 -13.53 4.91 6.68
N GLU A 244 -14.36 5.92 6.49
CA GLU A 244 -14.04 7.33 6.71
C GLU A 244 -15.04 7.95 7.68
N PHE A 245 -14.56 8.84 8.54
CA PHE A 245 -15.39 9.55 9.52
C PHE A 245 -15.53 11.02 9.18
N TYR A 246 -16.73 11.55 9.44
CA TYR A 246 -17.09 12.92 9.11
C TYR A 246 -17.78 13.63 10.28
N GLN A 247 -17.56 14.93 10.34
CA GLN A 247 -18.40 15.85 11.12
C GLN A 247 -19.33 16.60 10.18
N GLN A 248 -20.62 16.52 10.43
CA GLN A 248 -21.60 17.34 9.74
C GLN A 248 -21.72 18.72 10.43
N VAL A 249 -21.58 19.79 9.64
CA VAL A 249 -21.81 21.15 10.08
C VAL A 249 -22.76 21.82 9.09
N GLY A 250 -23.99 22.05 9.51
CA GLY A 250 -25.06 22.47 8.61
C GLY A 250 -25.35 21.38 7.56
N THR A 251 -25.19 21.72 6.29
CA THR A 251 -25.39 20.79 5.15
C THR A 251 -24.08 20.14 4.66
N ASN A 252 -22.94 20.53 5.22
CA ASN A 252 -21.63 20.08 4.75
C ASN A 252 -21.05 18.98 5.64
N TYR A 253 -20.30 18.05 5.03
CA TYR A 253 -19.58 16.99 5.70
C TYR A 253 -18.08 17.24 5.61
N TYR A 254 -17.41 17.30 6.75
CA TYR A 254 -15.97 17.54 6.88
C TYR A 254 -15.30 16.25 7.33
N LEU A 255 -14.35 15.77 6.52
CA LEU A 255 -13.61 14.54 6.79
C LEU A 255 -12.67 14.74 7.98
N PHE A 256 -12.65 13.75 8.88
CA PHE A 256 -11.66 13.67 9.96
C PHE A 256 -10.28 13.28 9.42
N ASN A 257 -9.24 13.84 10.02
CA ASN A 257 -7.85 13.50 9.69
C ASN A 257 -7.37 12.20 10.36
N SER A 258 -8.17 11.61 11.25
CA SER A 258 -7.81 10.41 12.03
C SER A 258 -8.97 9.43 12.06
N GLY A 259 -8.64 8.16 12.27
CA GLY A 259 -9.62 7.07 12.36
C GLY A 259 -10.03 6.48 11.00
N ASN A 260 -9.59 7.06 9.89
CA ASN A 260 -9.87 6.53 8.57
C ASN A 260 -8.99 5.31 8.31
N ALA A 261 -9.57 4.21 7.87
CA ALA A 261 -8.89 2.94 7.68
C ALA A 261 -9.19 2.33 6.32
N LEU A 262 -8.19 1.71 5.71
CA LEU A 262 -8.30 0.91 4.49
C LEU A 262 -7.47 -0.36 4.63
N LYS A 263 -8.03 -1.48 4.18
CA LYS A 263 -7.41 -2.79 4.27
C LYS A 263 -7.68 -3.62 3.02
N VAL A 264 -6.70 -4.38 2.56
CA VAL A 264 -6.90 -5.41 1.55
C VAL A 264 -7.62 -6.60 2.21
N VAL A 265 -8.83 -6.90 1.76
CA VAL A 265 -9.65 -7.96 2.34
C VAL A 265 -9.52 -9.24 1.56
N ASP A 266 -9.47 -9.13 0.24
CA ASP A 266 -9.31 -10.28 -0.67
C ASP A 266 -8.62 -9.87 -1.96
N ILE A 267 -8.23 -10.86 -2.76
CA ILE A 267 -7.63 -10.68 -4.09
C ILE A 267 -8.23 -11.74 -5.04
N PHE A 268 -8.84 -11.27 -6.10
CA PHE A 268 -9.52 -12.11 -7.07
C PHE A 268 -8.63 -12.52 -8.24
#